data_94b9b1974373f0779aaccbd57a700797
#
_entry.id   94b9b1974373f0779aaccbd57a700797
#
_cell.length_a   1.000
_cell.length_b   1.000
_cell.length_c   1.000
_cell.angle_alpha   90.00
_cell.angle_beta   90.00
_cell.angle_gamma   90.00
#
_symmetry.space_group_name_H-M   'P 1'
#
loop_
_entity.id
_entity.type
_entity.pdbx_description
1 polymer ?
#
loop_
_entity_poly.entity_id
_entity_poly.type
_entity_poly.pdbx_seq_one_letter_code
_entity_poly.pdbx_strand_id
1 'polypeptide(L)'
;MKRFCFILMLMILSANCSFALPFTIKKEENKFVQSDQYKPVTEQANIYYAQNDIKNSFNVLLTIPDEERSAQNWLLLGNILQDQGKLDEAIFMYNKAIEVDSKYYKAYYNLGNVYLNDGRPNMAVEQYKKVININPEYPYAHYNLACAYIKLGKYSKAKYELFTAIDLKNTVPEFHYNLAYVFKQLKKEKDAKTYIEYYNKLIQDQI
;
A
#
# COMPACT_ATOMS: atom_id res chain seq x y z
N MET A 1 7.85 50.71 -42.95
CA MET A 1 8.16 49.50 -42.14
C MET A 1 6.89 48.75 -41.69
N LYS A 2 5.93 48.49 -42.57
CA LYS A 2 4.68 47.74 -42.26
C LYS A 2 4.29 46.70 -43.33
N ARG A 3 5.21 46.31 -44.21
CA ARG A 3 4.94 45.32 -45.28
C ARG A 3 5.78 44.02 -45.17
N PHE A 4 6.68 43.90 -44.20
CA PHE A 4 7.53 42.71 -44.06
C PHE A 4 6.96 41.65 -43.09
N CYS A 5 5.98 42.01 -42.25
CA CYS A 5 5.38 41.04 -41.31
C CYS A 5 4.26 40.19 -41.91
N PHE A 6 3.71 40.54 -43.09
CA PHE A 6 2.55 39.82 -43.65
C PHE A 6 2.94 38.63 -44.55
N ILE A 7 4.19 38.59 -45.02
CA ILE A 7 4.66 37.53 -45.92
C ILE A 7 5.18 36.31 -45.10
N LEU A 8 5.61 36.52 -43.85
CA LEU A 8 6.07 35.44 -43.01
C LEU A 8 4.91 34.60 -42.37
N MET A 9 3.70 35.17 -42.35
CA MET A 9 2.52 34.52 -41.78
C MET A 9 1.74 33.66 -42.80
N LEU A 10 2.00 33.80 -44.09
CA LEU A 10 1.34 33.04 -45.16
C LEU A 10 2.15 31.81 -45.64
N MET A 11 3.41 31.66 -45.20
CA MET A 11 4.22 30.44 -45.46
C MET A 11 4.11 29.35 -44.41
N ILE A 12 3.36 29.58 -43.34
CA ILE A 12 3.17 28.58 -42.26
C ILE A 12 1.93 27.71 -42.48
N LEU A 13 1.08 28.06 -43.50
CA LEU A 13 -0.20 27.39 -43.74
C LEU A 13 -0.20 26.41 -44.92
N SER A 14 0.93 26.12 -45.55
CA SER A 14 0.98 25.21 -46.70
C SER A 14 2.04 24.11 -46.62
N ALA A 15 2.60 23.81 -45.45
CA ALA A 15 3.44 22.65 -45.28
C ALA A 15 2.71 21.63 -44.39
N ASN A 16 1.98 20.70 -45.04
CA ASN A 16 1.63 19.41 -44.47
C ASN A 16 2.92 18.62 -44.15
N CYS A 17 3.68 19.06 -43.15
CA CYS A 17 4.70 18.24 -42.54
C CYS A 17 4.16 17.73 -41.21
N SER A 18 3.63 16.48 -41.27
CA SER A 18 3.52 15.62 -40.12
C SER A 18 4.92 15.43 -39.50
N PHE A 19 5.35 16.40 -38.71
CA PHE A 19 6.43 16.13 -37.73
C PHE A 19 5.79 15.43 -36.54
N ALA A 20 5.52 14.13 -36.72
CA ALA A 20 5.50 13.20 -35.60
C ALA A 20 6.90 13.23 -34.98
N LEU A 21 7.07 14.06 -33.97
CA LEU A 21 8.22 13.93 -33.08
C LEU A 21 8.09 12.56 -32.38
N PRO A 22 9.01 11.64 -32.61
CA PRO A 22 9.05 10.44 -31.82
C PRO A 22 9.72 10.77 -30.48
N PHE A 23 9.09 11.63 -29.68
CA PHE A 23 9.42 11.71 -28.27
C PHE A 23 8.55 10.69 -27.54
N THR A 24 8.76 9.42 -27.86
CA THR A 24 8.56 8.37 -26.88
C THR A 24 9.60 8.62 -25.81
N ILE A 25 9.23 9.38 -24.77
CA ILE A 25 9.87 9.24 -23.47
C ILE A 25 9.59 7.79 -23.10
N LYS A 26 10.51 6.89 -23.45
CA LYS A 26 10.67 5.66 -22.71
C LYS A 26 10.88 6.13 -21.27
N LYS A 27 9.82 6.06 -20.45
CA LYS A 27 10.00 5.94 -19.03
C LYS A 27 10.88 4.71 -18.86
N GLU A 28 12.19 4.92 -18.79
CA GLU A 28 13.08 3.91 -18.26
C GLU A 28 12.45 3.57 -16.91
N GLU A 29 11.97 2.33 -16.79
CA GLU A 29 11.66 1.76 -15.50
C GLU A 29 13.01 1.74 -14.79
N ASN A 30 13.34 2.84 -14.10
CA ASN A 30 14.44 2.88 -13.16
C ASN A 30 14.12 1.81 -12.12
N LYS A 31 14.56 0.58 -12.39
CA LYS A 31 14.69 -0.44 -11.38
C LYS A 31 15.75 0.09 -10.43
N PHE A 32 15.32 0.78 -9.37
CA PHE A 32 16.19 1.12 -8.28
C PHE A 32 16.73 -0.19 -7.70
N VAL A 33 17.98 -0.49 -8.00
CA VAL A 33 18.73 -1.58 -7.38
C VAL A 33 19.58 -0.92 -6.31
N GLN A 34 19.19 -1.13 -5.04
CA GLN A 34 20.01 -0.67 -3.93
C GLN A 34 21.45 -1.16 -4.14
N SER A 35 22.43 -0.27 -3.99
CA SER A 35 23.84 -0.62 -4.00
C SER A 35 24.12 -1.75 -3.01
N ASP A 36 24.83 -2.79 -3.45
CA ASP A 36 25.15 -3.95 -2.61
C ASP A 36 25.88 -3.58 -1.31
N GLN A 37 26.58 -2.45 -1.31
CA GLN A 37 27.28 -1.94 -0.13
C GLN A 37 26.38 -1.64 1.07
N TYR A 38 25.09 -1.31 0.85
CA TYR A 38 24.13 -1.00 1.93
C TYR A 38 23.28 -2.18 2.38
N LYS A 39 23.39 -3.35 1.75
CA LYS A 39 22.66 -4.56 2.21
C LYS A 39 22.98 -4.93 3.65
N PRO A 40 24.25 -4.98 4.10
CA PRO A 40 24.58 -5.29 5.50
C PRO A 40 23.99 -4.28 6.49
N VAL A 41 23.95 -3.00 6.10
CA VAL A 41 23.36 -1.91 6.91
C VAL A 41 21.84 -2.14 7.07
N THR A 42 21.16 -2.49 5.97
CA THR A 42 19.73 -2.80 5.97
C THR A 42 19.41 -4.03 6.83
N GLU A 43 20.22 -5.08 6.74
CA GLU A 43 20.09 -6.28 7.57
C GLU A 43 20.27 -5.97 9.05
N GLN A 44 21.30 -5.19 9.39
CA GLN A 44 21.53 -4.76 10.77
C GLN A 44 20.39 -3.92 11.33
N ALA A 45 19.82 -3.02 10.51
CA ALA A 45 18.66 -2.23 10.92
C ALA A 45 17.42 -3.11 11.19
N ASN A 46 17.17 -4.13 10.36
CA ASN A 46 16.09 -5.08 10.58
C ASN A 46 16.30 -5.91 11.86
N ILE A 47 17.54 -6.31 12.17
CA ILE A 47 17.87 -7.03 13.41
C ILE A 47 17.56 -6.16 14.62
N TYR A 48 18.01 -4.91 14.64
CA TYR A 48 17.72 -3.98 15.74
C TYR A 48 16.21 -3.76 15.88
N TYR A 49 15.48 -3.59 14.77
CA TYR A 49 14.04 -3.42 14.82
C TYR A 49 13.33 -4.66 15.40
N ALA A 50 13.73 -5.87 14.98
CA ALA A 50 13.19 -7.11 15.50
C ALA A 50 13.49 -7.33 16.99
N GLN A 51 14.61 -6.79 17.49
CA GLN A 51 15.00 -6.77 18.90
C GLN A 51 14.33 -5.65 19.71
N ASN A 52 13.44 -4.88 19.09
CA ASN A 52 12.81 -3.67 19.67
C ASN A 52 13.82 -2.55 20.03
N ASP A 53 15.03 -2.59 19.46
CA ASP A 53 16.02 -1.51 19.56
C ASP A 53 15.78 -0.47 18.46
N ILE A 54 14.68 0.25 18.64
CA ILE A 54 14.17 1.22 17.67
C ILE A 54 15.18 2.33 17.40
N LYS A 55 15.90 2.78 18.44
CA LYS A 55 16.88 3.85 18.33
C LYS A 55 18.05 3.46 17.41
N ASN A 56 18.64 2.28 17.63
CA ASN A 56 19.77 1.83 16.82
C ASN A 56 19.31 1.47 15.40
N SER A 57 18.12 0.86 15.23
CA SER A 57 17.53 0.63 13.90
C SER A 57 17.42 1.94 13.11
N PHE A 58 16.84 2.97 13.72
CA PHE A 58 16.69 4.29 13.09
C PHE A 58 18.04 4.92 12.72
N ASN A 59 18.99 4.95 13.68
CA ASN A 59 20.30 5.56 13.47
C ASN A 59 21.09 4.87 12.35
N VAL A 60 21.04 3.54 12.30
CA VAL A 60 21.73 2.76 11.25
C VAL A 60 21.13 3.07 9.87
N LEU A 61 19.80 3.17 9.75
CA LEU A 61 19.15 3.53 8.48
C LEU A 61 19.54 4.95 8.01
N LEU A 62 19.75 5.88 8.93
CA LEU A 62 20.18 7.25 8.59
C LEU A 62 21.61 7.33 8.05
N THR A 63 22.44 6.29 8.20
CA THR A 63 23.77 6.24 7.57
C THR A 63 23.70 5.98 6.07
N ILE A 64 22.54 5.52 5.55
CA ILE A 64 22.34 5.34 4.12
C ILE A 64 21.90 6.69 3.53
N PRO A 65 22.57 7.23 2.52
CA PRO A 65 22.12 8.43 1.81
C PRO A 65 20.70 8.26 1.25
N ASP A 66 19.93 9.33 1.23
CA ASP A 66 18.50 9.28 0.83
C ASP A 66 18.31 8.69 -0.57
N GLU A 67 19.19 9.06 -1.51
CA GLU A 67 19.20 8.58 -2.88
C GLU A 67 19.55 7.09 -3.04
N GLU A 68 20.18 6.50 -2.01
CA GLU A 68 20.58 5.10 -1.99
C GLU A 68 19.64 4.22 -1.14
N ARG A 69 18.61 4.82 -0.53
CA ARG A 69 17.64 4.07 0.26
C ARG A 69 16.68 3.30 -0.63
N SER A 70 16.61 1.99 -0.41
CA SER A 70 15.62 1.12 -1.03
C SER A 70 14.21 1.39 -0.52
N ALA A 71 13.19 0.90 -1.23
CA ALA A 71 11.80 0.91 -0.75
C ALA A 71 11.65 0.23 0.62
N GLN A 72 12.45 -0.81 0.90
CA GLN A 72 12.47 -1.48 2.20
C GLN A 72 13.02 -0.57 3.31
N ASN A 73 14.08 0.21 3.05
CA ASN A 73 14.63 1.14 4.03
C ASN A 73 13.61 2.23 4.39
N TRP A 74 12.96 2.82 3.37
CA TRP A 74 11.91 3.81 3.58
C TRP A 74 10.70 3.22 4.33
N LEU A 75 10.30 1.98 4.01
CA LEU A 75 9.25 1.28 4.74
C LEU A 75 9.61 1.12 6.21
N LEU A 76 10.83 0.69 6.52
CA LEU A 76 11.26 0.46 7.89
C LEU A 76 11.32 1.77 8.69
N LEU A 77 11.81 2.87 8.07
CA LEU A 77 11.72 4.20 8.67
C LEU A 77 10.28 4.60 8.96
N GLY A 78 9.36 4.34 8.03
CA GLY A 78 7.94 4.57 8.22
C GLY A 78 7.35 3.76 9.39
N ASN A 79 7.70 2.48 9.50
CA ASN A 79 7.27 1.64 10.62
C ASN A 79 7.76 2.19 11.96
N ILE A 80 9.03 2.55 12.04
CA ILE A 80 9.64 3.13 13.26
C ILE A 80 8.89 4.41 13.68
N LEU A 81 8.59 5.28 12.73
CA LEU A 81 7.88 6.53 13.01
C LEU A 81 6.42 6.28 13.41
N GLN A 82 5.76 5.31 12.79
CA GLN A 82 4.42 4.88 13.16
C GLN A 82 4.37 4.34 14.59
N ASP A 83 5.34 3.51 14.99
CA ASP A 83 5.44 2.96 16.35
C ASP A 83 5.68 4.08 17.40
N GLN A 84 6.30 5.19 16.99
CA GLN A 84 6.45 6.39 17.81
C GLN A 84 5.22 7.32 17.79
N GLY A 85 4.17 6.96 17.07
CA GLY A 85 2.97 7.79 16.91
C GLY A 85 3.12 9.00 15.98
N LYS A 86 4.21 9.09 15.24
CA LYS A 86 4.51 10.17 14.28
C LYS A 86 3.90 9.85 12.92
N LEU A 87 2.56 9.92 12.85
CA LEU A 87 1.80 9.40 11.72
C LEU A 87 2.07 10.13 10.40
N ASP A 88 2.22 11.46 10.43
CA ASP A 88 2.46 12.24 9.21
C ASP A 88 3.84 11.96 8.63
N GLU A 89 4.87 11.82 9.48
CA GLU A 89 6.21 11.44 9.07
C GLU A 89 6.23 9.99 8.53
N ALA A 90 5.49 9.07 9.16
CA ALA A 90 5.35 7.70 8.67
C ALA A 90 4.71 7.65 7.28
N ILE A 91 3.64 8.43 7.06
CA ILE A 91 3.00 8.58 5.75
C ILE A 91 4.00 9.08 4.70
N PHE A 92 4.81 10.08 5.06
CA PHE A 92 5.85 10.59 4.17
C PHE A 92 6.86 9.49 3.78
N MET A 93 7.34 8.70 4.74
CA MET A 93 8.29 7.61 4.48
C MET A 93 7.68 6.49 3.61
N TYR A 94 6.41 6.12 3.85
CA TYR A 94 5.72 5.15 3.00
C TYR A 94 5.55 5.64 1.56
N ASN A 95 5.27 6.94 1.37
CA ASN A 95 5.22 7.51 0.03
C ASN A 95 6.60 7.51 -0.65
N LYS A 96 7.69 7.77 0.09
CA LYS A 96 9.06 7.59 -0.41
C LYS A 96 9.34 6.16 -0.85
N ALA A 97 8.90 5.16 -0.09
CA ALA A 97 9.01 3.76 -0.51
C ALA A 97 8.28 3.48 -1.84
N ILE A 98 7.10 4.09 -2.03
CA ILE A 98 6.30 3.97 -3.26
C ILE A 98 6.96 4.71 -4.44
N GLU A 99 7.58 5.87 -4.20
CA GLU A 99 8.35 6.60 -5.22
C GLU A 99 9.52 5.77 -5.74
N VAL A 100 10.24 5.08 -4.85
CA VAL A 100 11.36 4.18 -5.20
C VAL A 100 10.89 2.93 -5.92
N ASP A 101 9.83 2.28 -5.43
CA ASP A 101 9.24 1.09 -6.04
C ASP A 101 7.71 1.17 -6.01
N SER A 102 7.12 1.54 -7.13
CA SER A 102 5.67 1.66 -7.28
C SER A 102 4.91 0.33 -7.19
N LYS A 103 5.64 -0.81 -7.20
CA LYS A 103 5.08 -2.16 -7.02
C LYS A 103 5.34 -2.71 -5.62
N TYR A 104 5.92 -1.91 -4.71
CA TYR A 104 6.19 -2.34 -3.34
C TYR A 104 4.91 -2.34 -2.50
N TYR A 105 4.08 -3.38 -2.64
CA TYR A 105 2.75 -3.47 -2.05
C TYR A 105 2.72 -3.28 -0.53
N LYS A 106 3.82 -3.61 0.19
CA LYS A 106 3.91 -3.45 1.64
C LYS A 106 3.79 -2.00 2.09
N ALA A 107 4.30 -1.05 1.29
CA ALA A 107 4.18 0.37 1.60
C ALA A 107 2.71 0.85 1.48
N TYR A 108 2.00 0.43 0.43
CA TYR A 108 0.56 0.71 0.31
C TYR A 108 -0.24 0.06 1.45
N TYR A 109 0.13 -1.16 1.85
CA TYR A 109 -0.55 -1.86 2.95
C TYR A 109 -0.42 -1.09 4.27
N ASN A 110 0.79 -0.67 4.64
CA ASN A 110 1.03 0.09 5.86
C ASN A 110 0.40 1.49 5.80
N LEU A 111 0.46 2.15 4.65
CA LEU A 111 -0.23 3.43 4.43
C LEU A 111 -1.75 3.28 4.60
N GLY A 112 -2.32 2.19 4.09
CA GLY A 112 -3.73 1.83 4.32
C GLY A 112 -4.05 1.63 5.79
N ASN A 113 -3.17 0.94 6.54
CA ASN A 113 -3.34 0.73 7.98
C ASN A 113 -3.33 2.06 8.76
N VAL A 114 -2.39 2.97 8.43
CA VAL A 114 -2.35 4.29 9.05
C VAL A 114 -3.66 5.04 8.78
N TYR A 115 -4.14 5.10 7.55
CA TYR A 115 -5.39 5.79 7.23
C TYR A 115 -6.61 5.15 7.90
N LEU A 116 -6.66 3.82 8.01
CA LEU A 116 -7.77 3.13 8.65
C LEU A 116 -7.83 3.43 10.15
N ASN A 117 -6.67 3.45 10.81
CA ASN A 117 -6.54 3.72 12.23
C ASN A 117 -6.82 5.21 12.56
N ASP A 118 -6.43 6.09 11.64
CA ASP A 118 -6.67 7.53 11.74
C ASP A 118 -8.11 7.95 11.36
N GLY A 119 -9.02 6.99 11.17
CA GLY A 119 -10.42 7.28 10.84
C GLY A 119 -10.66 7.80 9.44
N ARG A 120 -9.74 7.56 8.51
CA ARG A 120 -9.81 7.92 7.08
C ARG A 120 -10.08 6.68 6.19
N PRO A 121 -11.21 5.95 6.36
CA PRO A 121 -11.44 4.66 5.72
C PRO A 121 -11.54 4.74 4.18
N ASN A 122 -11.93 5.87 3.59
CA ASN A 122 -11.94 6.01 2.14
C ASN A 122 -10.52 5.98 1.57
N MET A 123 -9.57 6.67 2.22
CA MET A 123 -8.16 6.65 1.82
C MET A 123 -7.55 5.25 2.00
N ALA A 124 -7.88 4.56 3.10
CA ALA A 124 -7.46 3.18 3.33
C ALA A 124 -7.95 2.23 2.20
N VAL A 125 -9.22 2.36 1.76
CA VAL A 125 -9.78 1.58 0.65
C VAL A 125 -8.94 1.75 -0.62
N GLU A 126 -8.51 2.95 -0.94
CA GLU A 126 -7.67 3.21 -2.12
C GLU A 126 -6.33 2.49 -2.03
N GLN A 127 -5.69 2.54 -0.85
CA GLN A 127 -4.39 1.89 -0.67
C GLN A 127 -4.51 0.36 -0.72
N TYR A 128 -5.48 -0.24 -0.01
CA TYR A 128 -5.65 -1.70 -0.05
C TYR A 128 -6.02 -2.21 -1.44
N LYS A 129 -6.76 -1.46 -2.24
CA LYS A 129 -6.99 -1.80 -3.65
C LYS A 129 -5.69 -1.79 -4.47
N LYS A 130 -4.74 -0.88 -4.18
CA LYS A 130 -3.41 -0.91 -4.81
C LYS A 130 -2.65 -2.17 -4.40
N VAL A 131 -2.72 -2.57 -3.11
CA VAL A 131 -2.13 -3.84 -2.66
C VAL A 131 -2.68 -5.01 -3.45
N ILE A 132 -4.01 -5.15 -3.53
CA ILE A 132 -4.69 -6.26 -4.22
C ILE A 132 -4.35 -6.27 -5.72
N ASN A 133 -4.24 -5.11 -6.35
CA ASN A 133 -3.85 -5.01 -7.76
C ASN A 133 -2.41 -5.50 -8.02
N ILE A 134 -1.50 -5.30 -7.04
CA ILE A 134 -0.09 -5.72 -7.15
C ILE A 134 0.08 -7.19 -6.70
N ASN A 135 -0.57 -7.57 -5.61
CA ASN A 135 -0.52 -8.89 -5.00
C ASN A 135 -1.94 -9.36 -4.61
N PRO A 136 -2.69 -9.95 -5.56
CA PRO A 136 -4.08 -10.36 -5.32
C PRO A 136 -4.22 -11.53 -4.31
N GLU A 137 -3.15 -12.26 -4.07
CA GLU A 137 -3.14 -13.42 -3.15
C GLU A 137 -2.75 -13.03 -1.71
N TYR A 138 -2.72 -11.74 -1.38
CA TYR A 138 -2.39 -11.30 -0.03
C TYR A 138 -3.64 -11.20 0.85
N PRO A 139 -3.96 -12.21 1.70
CA PRO A 139 -5.25 -12.31 2.42
C PRO A 139 -5.51 -11.13 3.35
N TYR A 140 -4.46 -10.58 3.96
CA TYR A 140 -4.60 -9.45 4.88
C TYR A 140 -5.01 -8.14 4.18
N ALA A 141 -4.72 -7.98 2.88
CA ALA A 141 -5.20 -6.82 2.12
C ALA A 141 -6.72 -6.89 1.93
N HIS A 142 -7.25 -8.05 1.58
CA HIS A 142 -8.69 -8.29 1.47
C HIS A 142 -9.39 -8.10 2.82
N TYR A 143 -8.82 -8.66 3.89
CA TYR A 143 -9.35 -8.49 5.24
C TYR A 143 -9.40 -7.01 5.66
N ASN A 144 -8.30 -6.25 5.50
CA ASN A 144 -8.26 -4.85 5.89
C ASN A 144 -9.12 -3.96 4.99
N LEU A 145 -9.25 -4.30 3.69
CA LEU A 145 -10.21 -3.67 2.79
C LEU A 145 -11.64 -3.89 3.28
N ALA A 146 -11.96 -5.10 3.73
CA ALA A 146 -13.25 -5.40 4.34
C ALA A 146 -13.48 -4.60 5.63
N CYS A 147 -12.47 -4.48 6.50
CA CYS A 147 -12.54 -3.65 7.70
C CYS A 147 -12.83 -2.17 7.35
N ALA A 148 -12.17 -1.64 6.31
CA ALA A 148 -12.45 -0.30 5.82
C ALA A 148 -13.89 -0.16 5.29
N TYR A 149 -14.40 -1.17 4.57
CA TYR A 149 -15.80 -1.19 4.13
C TYR A 149 -16.79 -1.32 5.29
N ILE A 150 -16.46 -2.05 6.35
CA ILE A 150 -17.27 -2.13 7.58
C ILE A 150 -17.40 -0.74 8.22
N LYS A 151 -16.28 -0.02 8.37
CA LYS A 151 -16.28 1.36 8.89
C LYS A 151 -17.13 2.31 8.05
N LEU A 152 -17.24 2.05 6.74
CA LEU A 152 -18.07 2.82 5.80
C LEU A 152 -19.52 2.33 5.72
N GLY A 153 -19.95 1.30 6.48
CA GLY A 153 -21.26 0.69 6.39
C GLY A 153 -21.53 -0.07 5.09
N LYS A 154 -20.50 -0.33 4.28
CA LYS A 154 -20.60 -1.01 2.97
C LYS A 154 -20.54 -2.54 3.14
N TYR A 155 -21.46 -3.10 3.94
CA TYR A 155 -21.41 -4.50 4.39
C TYR A 155 -21.41 -5.53 3.25
N SER A 156 -22.12 -5.29 2.15
CA SER A 156 -22.09 -6.20 0.99
C SER A 156 -20.70 -6.30 0.34
N LYS A 157 -19.95 -5.19 0.28
CA LYS A 157 -18.57 -5.18 -0.21
C LYS A 157 -17.64 -5.85 0.80
N ALA A 158 -17.79 -5.54 2.08
CA ALA A 158 -17.02 -6.17 3.16
C ALA A 158 -17.17 -7.69 3.15
N LYS A 159 -18.40 -8.20 2.97
CA LYS A 159 -18.67 -9.64 2.87
C LYS A 159 -17.86 -10.29 1.75
N TYR A 160 -17.83 -9.70 0.57
CA TYR A 160 -17.08 -10.24 -0.57
C TYR A 160 -15.59 -10.36 -0.26
N GLU A 161 -14.99 -9.28 0.24
CA GLU A 161 -13.56 -9.25 0.56
C GLU A 161 -13.19 -10.22 1.70
N LEU A 162 -14.10 -10.41 2.70
CA LEU A 162 -13.89 -11.39 3.78
C LEU A 162 -13.93 -12.82 3.26
N PHE A 163 -14.81 -13.14 2.33
CA PHE A 163 -14.80 -14.45 1.68
C PHE A 163 -13.48 -14.69 0.97
N THR A 164 -13.02 -13.73 0.18
CA THR A 164 -11.72 -13.85 -0.51
C THR A 164 -10.57 -14.02 0.49
N ALA A 165 -10.56 -13.29 1.61
CA ALA A 165 -9.54 -13.44 2.65
C ALA A 165 -9.56 -14.85 3.26
N ILE A 166 -10.75 -15.42 3.53
CA ILE A 166 -10.94 -16.77 4.05
C ILE A 166 -10.52 -17.83 3.02
N ASP A 167 -10.87 -17.66 1.75
CA ASP A 167 -10.49 -18.58 0.67
C ASP A 167 -8.97 -18.63 0.52
N LEU A 168 -8.28 -17.50 0.67
CA LEU A 168 -6.83 -17.42 0.63
C LEU A 168 -6.16 -17.94 1.92
N LYS A 169 -6.80 -17.75 3.08
CA LYS A 169 -6.28 -18.21 4.38
C LYS A 169 -7.41 -18.40 5.40
N ASN A 170 -7.88 -19.61 5.52
CA ASN A 170 -9.04 -19.95 6.38
C ASN A 170 -8.72 -20.15 7.87
N THR A 171 -7.43 -20.11 8.25
CA THR A 171 -6.97 -20.39 9.62
C THR A 171 -6.89 -19.14 10.51
N VAL A 172 -7.32 -17.98 10.02
CA VAL A 172 -7.29 -16.71 10.76
C VAL A 172 -8.66 -16.47 11.42
N PRO A 173 -8.77 -16.59 12.76
CA PRO A 173 -10.07 -16.48 13.44
C PRO A 173 -10.77 -15.16 13.19
N GLU A 174 -10.02 -14.05 13.14
CA GLU A 174 -10.57 -12.69 12.97
C GLU A 174 -11.33 -12.53 11.65
N PHE A 175 -10.96 -13.28 10.60
CA PHE A 175 -11.66 -13.24 9.32
C PHE A 175 -13.09 -13.76 9.47
N HIS A 176 -13.26 -14.87 10.17
CA HIS A 176 -14.56 -15.48 10.45
C HIS A 176 -15.39 -14.61 11.40
N TYR A 177 -14.78 -14.06 12.44
CA TYR A 177 -15.45 -13.15 13.35
C TYR A 177 -16.02 -11.92 12.65
N ASN A 178 -15.22 -11.26 11.82
CA ASN A 178 -15.69 -10.09 11.07
C ASN A 178 -16.74 -10.44 10.03
N LEU A 179 -16.68 -11.64 9.43
CA LEU A 179 -17.70 -12.11 8.51
C LEU A 179 -19.02 -12.38 9.25
N ALA A 180 -18.97 -12.96 10.44
CA ALA A 180 -20.16 -13.12 11.29
C ALA A 180 -20.77 -11.76 11.66
N TYR A 181 -19.95 -10.78 12.04
CA TYR A 181 -20.40 -9.42 12.29
C TYR A 181 -21.10 -8.83 11.06
N VAL A 182 -20.51 -8.96 9.88
CA VAL A 182 -21.09 -8.47 8.61
C VAL A 182 -22.42 -9.15 8.31
N PHE A 183 -22.55 -10.46 8.52
CA PHE A 183 -23.82 -11.17 8.34
C PHE A 183 -24.91 -10.68 9.31
N LYS A 184 -24.54 -10.39 10.57
CA LYS A 184 -25.46 -9.79 11.53
C LYS A 184 -25.98 -8.43 11.06
N GLN A 185 -25.09 -7.56 10.54
CA GLN A 185 -25.49 -6.27 9.98
C GLN A 185 -26.41 -6.42 8.74
N LEU A 186 -26.24 -7.50 7.99
CA LEU A 186 -27.08 -7.83 6.83
C LEU A 186 -28.37 -8.58 7.24
N LYS A 187 -28.66 -8.74 8.54
CA LYS A 187 -29.82 -9.46 9.09
C LYS A 187 -29.87 -10.95 8.68
N LYS A 188 -28.72 -11.57 8.51
CA LYS A 188 -28.54 -12.98 8.18
C LYS A 188 -28.06 -13.77 9.38
N GLU A 189 -28.94 -13.93 10.37
CA GLU A 189 -28.61 -14.50 11.70
C GLU A 189 -28.07 -15.94 11.61
N LYS A 190 -28.62 -16.79 10.72
CA LYS A 190 -28.13 -18.15 10.54
C LYS A 190 -26.68 -18.18 10.08
N ASP A 191 -26.36 -17.39 9.07
CA ASP A 191 -24.98 -17.30 8.54
C ASP A 191 -24.04 -16.73 9.62
N ALA A 192 -24.49 -15.68 10.33
CA ALA A 192 -23.71 -15.09 11.42
C ALA A 192 -23.35 -16.13 12.49
N LYS A 193 -24.31 -16.97 12.91
CA LYS A 193 -24.09 -18.04 13.88
C LYS A 193 -23.06 -19.06 13.38
N THR A 194 -23.17 -19.50 12.14
CA THR A 194 -22.23 -20.44 11.52
C THR A 194 -20.79 -19.91 11.56
N TYR A 195 -20.57 -18.63 11.23
CA TYR A 195 -19.21 -18.06 11.22
C TYR A 195 -18.68 -17.78 12.62
N ILE A 196 -19.51 -17.56 13.64
CA ILE A 196 -19.09 -17.55 15.05
C ILE A 196 -18.66 -18.96 15.49
N GLU A 197 -19.34 -20.02 15.04
CA GLU A 197 -18.94 -21.40 15.32
C GLU A 197 -17.56 -21.72 14.72
N TYR A 198 -17.28 -21.30 13.48
CA TYR A 198 -15.94 -21.41 12.87
C TYR A 198 -14.88 -20.65 13.66
N TYR A 199 -15.17 -19.39 14.03
CA TYR A 199 -14.27 -18.60 14.86
C TYR A 199 -13.93 -19.33 16.19
N ASN A 200 -14.95 -19.80 16.93
CA ASN A 200 -14.75 -20.49 18.20
C ASN A 200 -13.92 -21.77 18.06
N LYS A 201 -14.17 -22.55 17.00
CA LYS A 201 -13.38 -23.73 16.70
C LYS A 201 -11.91 -23.40 16.48
N LEU A 202 -11.62 -22.40 15.65
CA LEU A 202 -10.22 -21.99 15.37
C LEU A 202 -9.49 -21.49 16.61
N ILE A 203 -10.18 -20.82 17.55
CA ILE A 203 -9.60 -20.42 18.82
C ILE A 203 -9.29 -21.64 19.71
N GLN A 204 -10.19 -22.62 19.74
CA GLN A 204 -9.98 -23.86 20.52
C GLN A 204 -8.82 -24.69 19.99
N ASP A 205 -8.64 -24.75 18.68
CA ASP A 205 -7.56 -25.50 18.01
C ASP A 205 -6.16 -24.84 18.22
N GLN A 206 -6.09 -23.61 18.76
CA GLN A 206 -4.84 -22.87 19.03
C GLN A 206 -4.38 -22.96 20.49
N ILE A 207 -5.19 -23.51 21.39
CA ILE A 207 -4.90 -23.71 22.83
C ILE A 207 -4.38 -25.13 23.07
#